data_99adb249141e2bacf124acbb74ac2b23
#
_entry.id   99adb249141e2bacf124acbb74ac2b23
#
_cell.length_a   1.000
_cell.length_b   1.000
_cell.length_c   1.000
_cell.angle_alpha   90.00
_cell.angle_beta   90.00
_cell.angle_gamma   90.00
#
_symmetry.space_group_name_H-M   'P 1'
#
loop_
_entity.id
_entity.type
_entity.pdbx_description
1 polymer ?
#
loop_
_entity_poly.entity_id
_entity_poly.type
_entity_poly.pdbx_seq_one_letter_code
_entity_poly.pdbx_strand_id
1 'polypeptide(L)'
;MARQYPADLLAAMLADDPGRPRLTWYDDEPGPTVGERIELSAKVLGNWVNKAGNLLQDDLAAGPGTTIGLDLPTHWRACYWALAAWGVGASVVIGDDARGADVLVTADPQRAAAHAGDAVLVSLPALARSHPDAGDAAGAIDEARELSTHGDQFVALADPEPADLALSDGGGDTAYGALVALEPGWGDGPRVALNGPLGAVLRQALSAWAGGGSVVLSRGTAPNAGHRLASEGVTLSPV
;
A
#
# COMPACT_ATOMS: atom_id res chain seq x y z
N MET A 1 -22.63 9.71 9.42
CA MET A 1 -21.23 9.42 9.81
C MET A 1 -20.35 10.45 9.11
N ALA A 2 -19.32 10.95 9.76
CA ALA A 2 -18.29 11.77 9.08
C ALA A 2 -17.64 10.88 8.00
N ARG A 3 -17.29 11.50 6.87
CA ARG A 3 -16.51 10.82 5.83
C ARG A 3 -15.13 10.49 6.40
N GLN A 4 -14.64 9.30 6.12
CA GLN A 4 -13.35 8.84 6.59
C GLN A 4 -12.44 8.62 5.39
N TYR A 5 -11.26 9.23 5.40
CA TYR A 5 -10.22 9.05 4.39
C TYR A 5 -9.16 8.04 4.86
N PRO A 6 -8.33 7.48 3.97
CA PRO A 6 -7.25 6.57 4.38
C PRO A 6 -6.29 7.18 5.42
N ALA A 7 -6.02 8.49 5.36
CA ALA A 7 -5.21 9.19 6.36
C ALA A 7 -5.86 9.16 7.76
N ASP A 8 -7.21 9.28 7.84
CA ASP A 8 -7.94 9.19 9.10
C ASP A 8 -7.84 7.79 9.71
N LEU A 9 -7.83 6.74 8.86
CA LEU A 9 -7.66 5.36 9.32
C LEU A 9 -6.30 5.15 9.98
N LEU A 10 -5.24 5.64 9.35
CA LEU A 10 -3.88 5.54 9.90
C LEU A 10 -3.78 6.29 11.23
N ALA A 11 -4.33 7.51 11.30
CA ALA A 11 -4.38 8.28 12.53
C ALA A 11 -5.17 7.57 13.64
N ALA A 12 -6.32 6.96 13.30
CA ALA A 12 -7.12 6.19 14.25
C ALA A 12 -6.37 4.94 14.75
N MET A 13 -5.69 4.20 13.87
CA MET A 13 -4.88 3.05 14.26
C MET A 13 -3.73 3.42 15.21
N LEU A 14 -3.08 4.56 14.97
CA LEU A 14 -2.00 5.08 15.81
C LEU A 14 -2.51 5.54 17.17
N ALA A 15 -3.70 6.13 17.23
CA ALA A 15 -4.33 6.61 18.46
C ALA A 15 -4.88 5.45 19.32
N ASP A 16 -5.36 4.37 18.69
CA ASP A 16 -5.89 3.18 19.38
C ASP A 16 -4.76 2.40 20.05
N ASP A 17 -3.86 1.83 19.27
CA ASP A 17 -2.70 1.08 19.74
C ASP A 17 -1.60 1.09 18.68
N PRO A 18 -0.55 1.93 18.84
CA PRO A 18 0.56 2.02 17.88
C PRO A 18 1.39 0.73 17.78
N GLY A 19 1.36 -0.12 18.82
CA GLY A 19 2.08 -1.39 18.85
C GLY A 19 1.31 -2.56 18.21
N ARG A 20 0.00 -2.43 18.03
CA ARG A 20 -0.85 -3.50 17.50
C ARG A 20 -0.51 -3.79 16.03
N PRO A 21 -0.29 -5.09 15.66
CA PRO A 21 -0.13 -5.48 14.27
C PRO A 21 -1.37 -5.11 13.44
N ARG A 22 -1.14 -4.38 12.35
CA ARG A 22 -2.21 -3.97 11.41
C ARG A 22 -2.09 -4.64 10.05
N LEU A 23 -0.87 -5.08 9.70
CA LEU A 23 -0.62 -5.82 8.48
C LEU A 23 0.40 -6.94 8.76
N THR A 24 0.05 -8.17 8.43
CA THR A 24 0.98 -9.31 8.38
C THR A 24 1.05 -9.79 6.94
N TRP A 25 2.24 -10.03 6.43
CA TRP A 25 2.51 -10.45 5.07
C TRP A 25 3.20 -11.80 5.02
N TYR A 26 2.80 -12.63 4.05
CA TYR A 26 3.44 -13.90 3.72
C TYR A 26 3.68 -14.01 2.21
N ASP A 27 4.86 -14.45 1.81
CA ASP A 27 5.17 -14.77 0.42
C ASP A 27 5.41 -16.26 0.23
N ASP A 28 4.51 -16.91 -0.48
CA ASP A 28 4.62 -18.32 -0.87
C ASP A 28 4.86 -18.46 -2.39
N GLU A 29 4.95 -17.34 -3.13
CA GLU A 29 5.25 -17.34 -4.55
C GLU A 29 6.74 -17.60 -4.77
N PRO A 30 7.12 -18.46 -5.73
CA PRO A 30 8.53 -18.61 -6.09
C PRO A 30 9.16 -17.28 -6.51
N GLY A 31 10.27 -16.93 -5.88
CA GLY A 31 10.96 -15.67 -6.15
C GLY A 31 11.92 -15.26 -5.03
N PRO A 32 12.44 -14.04 -5.10
CA PRO A 32 13.46 -13.55 -4.15
C PRO A 32 12.91 -13.35 -2.71
N THR A 33 11.60 -13.32 -2.54
CA THR A 33 10.92 -13.10 -1.26
C THR A 33 10.19 -14.35 -0.74
N VAL A 34 10.34 -15.50 -1.40
CA VAL A 34 9.69 -16.75 -0.98
C VAL A 34 10.03 -17.10 0.46
N GLY A 35 9.00 -17.37 1.27
CA GLY A 35 9.14 -17.70 2.70
C GLY A 35 9.26 -16.47 3.61
N GLU A 36 9.24 -15.25 3.10
CA GLU A 36 9.20 -14.06 3.95
C GLU A 36 7.90 -13.99 4.76
N ARG A 37 8.04 -13.63 6.03
CA ARG A 37 6.97 -13.15 6.90
C ARG A 37 7.34 -11.78 7.44
N ILE A 38 6.50 -10.80 7.18
CA ILE A 38 6.65 -9.44 7.69
C ILE A 38 5.41 -9.09 8.52
N GLU A 39 5.62 -8.45 9.65
CA GLU A 39 4.54 -7.94 10.48
C GLU A 39 4.78 -6.46 10.80
N LEU A 40 3.80 -5.64 10.47
CA LEU A 40 3.84 -4.21 10.67
C LEU A 40 2.80 -3.80 11.72
N SER A 41 3.26 -3.23 12.83
CA SER A 41 2.39 -2.52 13.75
C SER A 41 1.88 -1.23 13.11
N ALA A 42 0.85 -0.61 13.73
CA ALA A 42 0.36 0.70 13.28
C ALA A 42 1.49 1.73 13.18
N LYS A 43 2.40 1.75 14.17
CA LYS A 43 3.56 2.66 14.18
C LYS A 43 4.52 2.40 13.02
N VAL A 44 4.88 1.12 12.79
CA VAL A 44 5.83 0.78 11.72
C VAL A 44 5.22 1.04 10.34
N LEU A 45 3.94 0.66 10.14
CA LEU A 45 3.21 0.98 8.91
C LEU A 45 3.16 2.50 8.70
N GLY A 46 2.82 3.27 9.75
CA GLY A 46 2.78 4.73 9.71
C GLY A 46 4.13 5.36 9.34
N ASN A 47 5.24 4.85 9.85
CA ASN A 47 6.57 5.35 9.48
C ASN A 47 6.86 5.14 7.99
N TRP A 48 6.52 3.97 7.42
CA TRP A 48 6.68 3.73 5.98
C TRP A 48 5.79 4.66 5.16
N VAL A 49 4.52 4.82 5.54
CA VAL A 49 3.57 5.72 4.88
C VAL A 49 4.07 7.17 4.91
N ASN A 50 4.54 7.65 6.07
CA ASN A 50 5.03 9.02 6.21
C ASN A 50 6.29 9.30 5.38
N LYS A 51 7.23 8.35 5.36
CA LYS A 51 8.44 8.47 4.52
C LYS A 51 8.09 8.50 3.03
N ALA A 52 7.20 7.60 2.58
CA ALA A 52 6.75 7.57 1.21
C ALA A 52 5.92 8.82 0.85
N GLY A 53 5.10 9.33 1.78
CA GLY A 53 4.36 10.57 1.62
C GLY A 53 5.28 11.78 1.45
N ASN A 54 6.33 11.90 2.28
CA ASN A 54 7.33 12.95 2.12
C ASN A 54 8.06 12.85 0.77
N LEU A 55 8.48 11.66 0.35
CA LEU A 55 9.10 11.46 -0.96
C LEU A 55 8.15 11.89 -2.10
N LEU A 56 6.88 11.45 -2.05
CA LEU A 56 5.90 11.82 -3.07
C LEU A 56 5.66 13.33 -3.11
N GLN A 57 5.52 13.98 -1.95
CA GLN A 57 5.20 15.42 -1.86
C GLN A 57 6.41 16.31 -2.13
N ASP A 58 7.54 16.03 -1.47
CA ASP A 58 8.68 16.95 -1.43
C ASP A 58 9.60 16.78 -2.65
N ASP A 59 9.81 15.53 -3.11
CA ASP A 59 10.71 15.23 -4.22
C ASP A 59 9.98 15.15 -5.55
N LEU A 60 8.72 14.64 -5.57
CA LEU A 60 7.95 14.40 -6.78
C LEU A 60 6.77 15.36 -6.95
N ALA A 61 6.61 16.34 -6.05
CA ALA A 61 5.55 17.34 -6.07
C ALA A 61 4.13 16.76 -6.25
N ALA A 62 3.91 15.53 -5.75
CA ALA A 62 2.62 14.85 -5.84
C ALA A 62 1.61 15.45 -4.87
N GLY A 63 0.34 15.51 -5.30
CA GLY A 63 -0.78 16.05 -4.53
C GLY A 63 -2.11 15.75 -5.22
N PRO A 64 -3.20 16.44 -4.83
CA PRO A 64 -4.48 16.32 -5.51
C PRO A 64 -4.36 16.57 -7.01
N GLY A 65 -4.91 15.65 -7.80
CA GLY A 65 -4.82 15.66 -9.26
C GLY A 65 -3.63 14.89 -9.84
N THR A 66 -2.63 14.50 -9.03
CA THR A 66 -1.53 13.61 -9.46
C THR A 66 -2.00 12.16 -9.47
N THR A 67 -1.53 11.39 -10.44
CA THR A 67 -1.79 9.94 -10.55
C THR A 67 -0.54 9.14 -10.17
N ILE A 68 -0.69 8.16 -9.27
CA ILE A 68 0.37 7.25 -8.83
C ILE A 68 0.05 5.84 -9.36
N GLY A 69 0.80 5.39 -10.34
CA GLY A 69 0.69 4.03 -10.89
C GLY A 69 1.35 3.03 -9.96
N LEU A 70 0.59 2.09 -9.40
CA LEU A 70 1.14 0.97 -8.62
C LEU A 70 1.26 -0.28 -9.49
N ASP A 71 2.41 -0.45 -10.11
CA ASP A 71 2.79 -1.64 -10.88
C ASP A 71 3.58 -2.62 -9.98
N LEU A 72 2.96 -2.99 -8.88
CA LEU A 72 3.49 -3.89 -7.86
C LEU A 72 2.60 -5.13 -7.71
N PRO A 73 3.16 -6.29 -7.37
CA PRO A 73 2.34 -7.41 -6.94
C PRO A 73 1.59 -7.07 -5.65
N THR A 74 0.60 -7.89 -5.29
CA THR A 74 0.01 -7.85 -3.96
C THR A 74 1.11 -8.12 -2.93
N HIS A 75 1.49 -7.08 -2.19
CA HIS A 75 2.65 -7.06 -1.30
C HIS A 75 2.45 -6.00 -0.21
N TRP A 76 3.08 -6.18 0.96
CA TRP A 76 2.99 -5.19 2.05
C TRP A 76 3.48 -3.79 1.63
N ARG A 77 4.47 -3.72 0.72
CA ARG A 77 4.95 -2.45 0.18
C ARG A 77 3.89 -1.72 -0.65
N ALA A 78 3.12 -2.45 -1.47
CA ALA A 78 2.03 -1.85 -2.22
C ALA A 78 0.97 -1.21 -1.31
N CYS A 79 0.73 -1.77 -0.12
CA CYS A 79 -0.20 -1.20 0.85
C CYS A 79 0.28 0.15 1.39
N TYR A 80 1.54 0.29 1.80
CA TYR A 80 1.99 1.58 2.31
C TYR A 80 2.16 2.62 1.19
N TRP A 81 2.55 2.21 -0.02
CA TRP A 81 2.57 3.13 -1.17
C TRP A 81 1.18 3.66 -1.51
N ALA A 82 0.14 2.80 -1.49
CA ALA A 82 -1.24 3.23 -1.67
C ALA A 82 -1.67 4.22 -0.58
N LEU A 83 -1.40 3.91 0.70
CA LEU A 83 -1.72 4.79 1.81
C LEU A 83 -0.97 6.13 1.72
N ALA A 84 0.28 6.14 1.27
CA ALA A 84 1.07 7.36 1.05
C ALA A 84 0.50 8.20 -0.10
N ALA A 85 0.16 7.57 -1.24
CA ALA A 85 -0.47 8.23 -2.37
C ALA A 85 -1.78 8.91 -1.95
N TRP A 86 -2.64 8.20 -1.22
CA TRP A 86 -3.86 8.80 -0.68
C TRP A 86 -3.58 9.84 0.41
N GLY A 87 -2.49 9.68 1.15
CA GLY A 87 -2.06 10.65 2.17
C GLY A 87 -1.68 12.01 1.59
N VAL A 88 -1.08 12.05 0.40
CA VAL A 88 -0.78 13.30 -0.33
C VAL A 88 -1.97 13.82 -1.15
N GLY A 89 -3.10 13.09 -1.19
CA GLY A 89 -4.29 13.44 -1.97
C GLY A 89 -4.25 12.99 -3.42
N ALA A 90 -3.28 12.16 -3.82
CA ALA A 90 -3.14 11.66 -5.19
C ALA A 90 -4.05 10.45 -5.47
N SER A 91 -4.33 10.19 -6.75
CA SER A 91 -5.07 9.00 -7.20
C SER A 91 -4.13 7.80 -7.32
N VAL A 92 -4.58 6.63 -6.93
CA VAL A 92 -3.90 5.35 -7.18
C VAL A 92 -4.46 4.71 -8.44
N VAL A 93 -3.59 4.32 -9.37
CA VAL A 93 -3.95 3.63 -10.61
C VAL A 93 -3.27 2.27 -10.65
N ILE A 94 -4.02 1.20 -10.91
CA ILE A 94 -3.54 -0.19 -10.91
C ILE A 94 -3.91 -0.87 -12.22
N GLY A 95 -3.09 -1.82 -12.65
CA GLY A 95 -3.29 -2.55 -13.90
C GLY A 95 -2.55 -1.90 -15.08
N ASP A 96 -3.07 -2.07 -16.28
CA ASP A 96 -2.37 -1.61 -17.49
C ASP A 96 -2.24 -0.07 -17.56
N ASP A 97 -3.21 0.64 -17.00
CA ASP A 97 -3.24 2.11 -16.98
C ASP A 97 -2.20 2.71 -16.01
N ALA A 98 -1.69 1.91 -15.06
CA ALA A 98 -0.64 2.36 -14.12
C ALA A 98 0.61 2.91 -14.82
N ARG A 99 0.92 2.41 -16.02
CA ARG A 99 2.09 2.82 -16.80
C ARG A 99 1.96 4.21 -17.43
N GLY A 100 0.75 4.75 -17.48
CA GLY A 100 0.46 6.10 -17.98
C GLY A 100 0.33 7.14 -16.87
N ALA A 101 0.54 6.77 -15.61
CA ALA A 101 0.45 7.66 -14.47
C ALA A 101 1.59 8.71 -14.45
N ASP A 102 1.42 9.79 -13.68
CA ASP A 102 2.45 10.83 -13.54
C ASP A 102 3.69 10.28 -12.81
N VAL A 103 3.48 9.43 -11.80
CA VAL A 103 4.54 8.73 -11.06
C VAL A 103 4.29 7.23 -11.13
N LEU A 104 5.28 6.45 -11.54
CA LEU A 104 5.23 4.99 -11.57
C LEU A 104 6.00 4.39 -10.39
N VAL A 105 5.33 3.60 -9.55
CA VAL A 105 5.93 2.80 -8.48
C VAL A 105 5.96 1.34 -8.92
N THR A 106 7.13 0.82 -9.25
CA THR A 106 7.28 -0.52 -9.84
C THR A 106 8.49 -1.28 -9.28
N ALA A 107 8.45 -2.59 -9.31
CA ALA A 107 9.61 -3.44 -9.00
C ALA A 107 10.37 -3.90 -10.25
N ASP A 108 9.97 -3.44 -11.42
CA ASP A 108 10.57 -3.79 -12.71
C ASP A 108 11.49 -2.64 -13.19
N PRO A 109 12.82 -2.83 -13.23
CA PRO A 109 13.76 -1.78 -13.61
C PRO A 109 13.59 -1.33 -15.06
N GLN A 110 13.13 -2.21 -15.97
CA GLN A 110 12.90 -1.85 -17.36
C GLN A 110 11.68 -0.95 -17.50
N ARG A 111 10.62 -1.21 -16.73
CA ARG A 111 9.43 -0.35 -16.69
C ARG A 111 9.75 0.99 -16.06
N ALA A 112 10.53 1.01 -14.97
CA ALA A 112 10.98 2.25 -14.36
C ALA A 112 11.80 3.10 -15.34
N ALA A 113 12.75 2.49 -16.07
CA ALA A 113 13.58 3.17 -17.07
C ALA A 113 12.80 3.69 -18.29
N ALA A 114 11.72 2.98 -18.68
CA ALA A 114 10.92 3.33 -19.85
C ALA A 114 9.79 4.33 -19.54
N HIS A 115 9.54 4.64 -18.25
CA HIS A 115 8.48 5.54 -17.86
C HIS A 115 8.81 6.98 -18.27
N ALA A 116 7.80 7.69 -18.79
CA ALA A 116 8.00 9.06 -19.30
C ALA A 116 7.98 10.12 -18.18
N GLY A 117 7.30 9.83 -17.06
CA GLY A 117 7.26 10.66 -15.85
C GLY A 117 8.28 10.22 -14.82
N ASP A 118 8.01 10.54 -13.56
CA ASP A 118 8.84 10.11 -12.45
C ASP A 118 8.62 8.63 -12.12
N ALA A 119 9.69 7.93 -11.74
CA ALA A 119 9.59 6.52 -11.37
C ALA A 119 10.28 6.22 -10.04
N VAL A 120 9.66 5.35 -9.26
CA VAL A 120 10.23 4.79 -8.02
C VAL A 120 10.43 3.29 -8.21
N LEU A 121 11.67 2.85 -8.12
CA LEU A 121 12.06 1.44 -8.24
C LEU A 121 12.07 0.79 -6.87
N VAL A 122 11.14 -0.14 -6.66
CA VAL A 122 10.89 -0.80 -5.37
C VAL A 122 11.65 -2.11 -5.26
N SER A 123 12.39 -2.31 -4.18
CA SER A 123 13.00 -3.59 -3.83
C SER A 123 12.04 -4.41 -2.99
N LEU A 124 11.51 -5.52 -3.50
CA LEU A 124 10.55 -6.35 -2.76
C LEU A 124 11.13 -7.00 -1.48
N PRO A 125 12.38 -7.54 -1.47
CA PRO A 125 12.95 -8.10 -0.24
C PRO A 125 12.98 -7.10 0.91
N ALA A 126 12.55 -7.53 2.10
CA ALA A 126 12.33 -6.65 3.25
C ALA A 126 13.58 -5.92 3.73
N LEU A 127 14.75 -6.57 3.63
CA LEU A 127 16.04 -6.05 4.11
C LEU A 127 16.93 -5.49 3.00
N ALA A 128 16.38 -5.27 1.80
CA ALA A 128 17.13 -4.65 0.72
C ALA A 128 17.58 -3.23 1.12
N ARG A 129 18.82 -2.89 0.76
CA ARG A 129 19.41 -1.55 0.96
C ARG A 129 19.52 -0.76 -0.34
N SER A 130 19.35 -1.43 -1.47
CA SER A 130 19.26 -0.88 -2.81
C SER A 130 18.63 -1.93 -3.71
N HIS A 131 18.03 -1.50 -4.82
CA HIS A 131 17.58 -2.44 -5.84
C HIS A 131 18.80 -3.02 -6.57
N PRO A 132 18.88 -4.35 -6.80
CA PRO A 132 20.05 -4.97 -7.44
C PRO A 132 20.32 -4.41 -8.85
N ASP A 133 19.26 -4.06 -9.57
CA ASP A 133 19.30 -3.56 -10.94
C ASP A 133 19.02 -2.05 -11.02
N ALA A 134 19.30 -1.28 -9.95
CA ALA A 134 19.10 0.18 -9.95
C ALA A 134 19.89 0.90 -11.05
N GLY A 135 21.04 0.33 -11.47
CA GLY A 135 21.83 0.85 -12.58
C GLY A 135 21.12 0.79 -13.94
N ASP A 136 20.19 -0.14 -14.11
CA ASP A 136 19.43 -0.32 -15.36
C ASP A 136 18.19 0.59 -15.42
N ALA A 137 17.82 1.21 -14.29
CA ALA A 137 16.70 2.14 -14.17
C ALA A 137 17.20 3.58 -13.98
N ALA A 138 18.08 4.04 -14.89
CA ALA A 138 18.66 5.37 -14.82
C ALA A 138 17.57 6.46 -14.77
N GLY A 139 17.60 7.29 -13.73
CA GLY A 139 16.62 8.34 -13.49
C GLY A 139 15.50 7.96 -12.51
N ALA A 140 15.27 6.67 -12.24
CA ALA A 140 14.34 6.25 -11.23
C ALA A 140 14.91 6.39 -9.80
N ILE A 141 14.06 6.69 -8.86
CA ILE A 141 14.41 6.74 -7.43
C ILE A 141 14.50 5.31 -6.90
N ASP A 142 15.66 4.90 -6.37
CA ASP A 142 15.81 3.63 -5.66
C ASP A 142 15.18 3.74 -4.26
N GLU A 143 13.99 3.17 -4.10
CA GLU A 143 13.21 3.22 -2.87
C GLU A 143 14.01 2.80 -1.64
N ALA A 144 14.74 1.69 -1.73
CA ALA A 144 15.45 1.11 -0.58
C ALA A 144 16.56 2.03 -0.04
N ARG A 145 17.12 2.91 -0.90
CA ARG A 145 18.10 3.91 -0.51
C ARG A 145 17.44 5.18 -0.01
N GLU A 146 16.50 5.72 -0.80
CA GLU A 146 15.99 7.07 -0.60
C GLU A 146 14.95 7.15 0.53
N LEU A 147 14.09 6.14 0.69
CA LEU A 147 13.04 6.19 1.72
C LEU A 147 13.58 6.35 3.14
N SER A 148 14.80 5.82 3.38
CA SER A 148 15.46 5.95 4.69
C SER A 148 15.86 7.38 5.05
N THR A 149 15.98 8.28 4.07
CA THR A 149 16.40 9.68 4.25
C THR A 149 15.24 10.59 4.65
N HIS A 150 13.99 10.17 4.41
CA HIS A 150 12.80 10.95 4.71
C HIS A 150 12.36 10.81 6.16
N GLY A 151 11.66 11.83 6.65
CA GLY A 151 11.17 11.92 8.02
C GLY A 151 10.04 10.93 8.33
N ASP A 152 9.92 10.53 9.60
CA ASP A 152 8.85 9.67 10.11
C ASP A 152 7.54 10.43 10.41
N GLN A 153 7.49 11.73 10.12
CA GLN A 153 6.31 12.59 10.23
C GLN A 153 5.99 13.18 8.87
N PHE A 154 4.70 13.21 8.56
CA PHE A 154 4.19 13.74 7.29
C PHE A 154 2.97 14.61 7.56
N VAL A 155 2.86 15.71 6.83
CA VAL A 155 1.69 16.59 6.81
C VAL A 155 1.39 16.93 5.36
N ALA A 156 0.19 16.60 4.90
CA ALA A 156 -0.23 16.92 3.55
C ALA A 156 -0.32 18.44 3.35
N LEU A 157 0.11 18.94 2.20
CA LEU A 157 -0.01 20.36 1.81
C LEU A 157 -1.41 20.72 1.36
N ALA A 158 -2.18 19.74 0.86
CA ALA A 158 -3.55 19.93 0.43
C ALA A 158 -4.35 18.62 0.64
N ASP A 159 -5.64 18.78 0.93
CA ASP A 159 -6.57 17.65 1.03
C ASP A 159 -7.30 17.45 -0.30
N PRO A 160 -7.62 16.19 -0.68
CA PRO A 160 -8.44 15.91 -1.85
C PRO A 160 -9.91 16.26 -1.59
N GLU A 161 -10.62 16.60 -2.66
CA GLU A 161 -12.07 16.77 -2.59
C GLU A 161 -12.76 15.39 -2.57
N PRO A 162 -13.95 15.26 -1.97
CA PRO A 162 -14.67 13.99 -1.91
C PRO A 162 -15.01 13.36 -3.26
N ALA A 163 -15.09 14.18 -4.31
CA ALA A 163 -15.39 13.75 -5.68
C ALA A 163 -14.13 13.40 -6.49
N ASP A 164 -12.94 13.73 -5.97
CA ASP A 164 -11.70 13.41 -6.67
C ASP A 164 -11.52 11.91 -6.78
N LEU A 165 -10.89 11.48 -7.87
CA LEU A 165 -10.52 10.09 -8.07
C LEU A 165 -9.53 9.66 -6.99
N ALA A 166 -9.80 8.54 -6.32
CA ALA A 166 -8.90 7.97 -5.34
C ALA A 166 -8.28 6.66 -5.82
N LEU A 167 -9.04 5.81 -6.52
CA LEU A 167 -8.59 4.51 -6.99
C LEU A 167 -9.21 4.17 -8.33
N SER A 168 -8.36 3.79 -9.30
CA SER A 168 -8.73 3.16 -10.58
C SER A 168 -7.99 1.84 -10.73
N ASP A 169 -8.68 0.71 -10.91
CA ASP A 169 -8.07 -0.63 -10.90
C ASP A 169 -8.59 -1.58 -11.98
N GLY A 170 -9.12 -1.02 -13.07
CA GLY A 170 -9.73 -1.81 -14.14
C GLY A 170 -11.11 -2.41 -13.79
N GLY A 171 -11.49 -2.43 -12.52
CA GLY A 171 -12.84 -2.75 -12.05
C GLY A 171 -13.75 -1.53 -11.97
N GLY A 172 -13.17 -0.35 -12.14
CA GLY A 172 -13.85 0.95 -12.13
C GLY A 172 -13.17 1.98 -11.26
N ASP A 173 -13.69 3.20 -11.35
CA ASP A 173 -13.20 4.35 -10.60
C ASP A 173 -13.91 4.50 -9.26
N THR A 174 -13.14 4.83 -8.24
CA THR A 174 -13.65 5.07 -6.89
C THR A 174 -13.17 6.45 -6.42
N ALA A 175 -14.12 7.30 -6.04
CA ALA A 175 -13.81 8.61 -5.50
C ALA A 175 -13.40 8.53 -4.02
N TYR A 176 -12.66 9.53 -3.53
CA TYR A 176 -12.23 9.62 -2.13
C TYR A 176 -13.38 9.47 -1.13
N GLY A 177 -14.52 10.09 -1.41
CA GLY A 177 -15.70 10.02 -0.53
C GLY A 177 -16.35 8.63 -0.43
N ALA A 178 -15.96 7.68 -1.28
CA ALA A 178 -16.48 6.32 -1.32
C ALA A 178 -15.39 5.24 -1.09
N LEU A 179 -14.12 5.63 -1.00
CA LEU A 179 -13.01 4.69 -0.94
C LEU A 179 -12.99 3.88 0.37
N VAL A 180 -13.25 4.54 1.50
CA VAL A 180 -13.28 3.88 2.79
C VAL A 180 -14.72 3.49 3.11
N ALA A 181 -15.00 2.20 3.04
CA ALA A 181 -16.31 1.62 3.33
C ALA A 181 -16.17 0.52 4.37
N LEU A 182 -17.13 0.44 5.29
CA LEU A 182 -17.25 -0.71 6.20
C LEU A 182 -17.93 -1.87 5.46
N GLU A 183 -17.37 -3.06 5.59
CA GLU A 183 -18.03 -4.27 5.11
C GLU A 183 -19.06 -4.77 6.11
N PRO A 184 -20.37 -4.76 5.74
CA PRO A 184 -21.42 -5.25 6.62
C PRO A 184 -21.18 -6.73 6.98
N GLY A 185 -21.17 -7.04 8.26
CA GLY A 185 -21.00 -8.42 8.75
C GLY A 185 -19.58 -8.82 9.12
N TRP A 186 -18.57 -7.95 8.94
CA TRP A 186 -17.22 -8.24 9.42
C TRP A 186 -17.06 -8.05 10.94
N GLY A 187 -17.99 -7.33 11.59
CA GLY A 187 -17.93 -7.06 13.03
C GLY A 187 -16.83 -6.06 13.42
N ASP A 188 -16.57 -5.97 14.73
CA ASP A 188 -15.57 -5.08 15.28
C ASP A 188 -14.21 -5.76 15.35
N GLY A 189 -13.16 -5.05 14.95
CA GLY A 189 -11.78 -5.50 15.04
C GLY A 189 -11.46 -6.76 14.23
N PRO A 190 -11.96 -6.94 12.99
CA PRO A 190 -11.78 -8.17 12.23
C PRO A 190 -10.29 -8.38 11.89
N ARG A 191 -9.84 -9.65 11.89
CA ARG A 191 -8.55 -10.03 11.32
C ARG A 191 -8.80 -10.79 10.02
N VAL A 192 -8.54 -10.14 8.90
CA VAL A 192 -9.00 -10.57 7.59
C VAL A 192 -7.84 -11.14 6.77
N ALA A 193 -8.00 -12.38 6.28
CA ALA A 193 -7.06 -12.95 5.31
C ALA A 193 -7.36 -12.44 3.91
N LEU A 194 -6.35 -11.87 3.26
CA LEU A 194 -6.47 -11.28 1.93
C LEU A 194 -5.43 -11.86 0.98
N ASN A 195 -5.89 -12.19 -0.24
CA ASN A 195 -5.06 -12.53 -1.38
C ASN A 195 -5.79 -12.12 -2.66
N GLY A 196 -5.10 -12.14 -3.80
CA GLY A 196 -5.71 -11.83 -5.10
C GLY A 196 -5.28 -10.49 -5.68
N PRO A 197 -6.06 -9.90 -6.59
CA PRO A 197 -5.73 -8.65 -7.28
C PRO A 197 -5.55 -7.49 -6.31
N LEU A 198 -4.52 -6.66 -6.54
CA LEU A 198 -4.12 -5.58 -5.64
C LEU A 198 -5.26 -4.61 -5.32
N GLY A 199 -6.04 -4.19 -6.32
CA GLY A 199 -7.16 -3.25 -6.10
C GLY A 199 -8.21 -3.78 -5.14
N ALA A 200 -8.62 -5.05 -5.29
CA ALA A 200 -9.56 -5.69 -4.38
C ALA A 200 -8.98 -5.80 -2.96
N VAL A 201 -7.70 -6.20 -2.86
CA VAL A 201 -7.00 -6.31 -1.58
C VAL A 201 -6.92 -4.97 -0.86
N LEU A 202 -6.61 -3.88 -1.57
CA LEU A 202 -6.56 -2.54 -0.98
C LEU A 202 -7.92 -2.09 -0.43
N ARG A 203 -9.02 -2.29 -1.19
CA ARG A 203 -10.38 -1.97 -0.69
C ARG A 203 -10.73 -2.76 0.56
N GLN A 204 -10.47 -4.07 0.55
CA GLN A 204 -10.75 -4.93 1.71
C GLN A 204 -9.86 -4.59 2.92
N ALA A 205 -8.60 -4.22 2.68
CA ALA A 205 -7.72 -3.76 3.76
C ALA A 205 -8.23 -2.47 4.40
N LEU A 206 -8.66 -1.49 3.59
CA LEU A 206 -9.28 -0.27 4.11
C LEU A 206 -10.53 -0.56 4.94
N SER A 207 -11.39 -1.49 4.48
CA SER A 207 -12.59 -1.91 5.23
C SER A 207 -12.23 -2.57 6.55
N ALA A 208 -11.22 -3.45 6.57
CA ALA A 208 -10.75 -4.10 7.80
C ALA A 208 -10.22 -3.07 8.80
N TRP A 209 -9.39 -2.13 8.35
CA TRP A 209 -8.85 -1.07 9.20
C TRP A 209 -9.92 -0.10 9.67
N ALA A 210 -10.93 0.23 8.83
CA ALA A 210 -12.07 1.05 9.21
C ALA A 210 -12.91 0.42 10.32
N GLY A 211 -13.00 -0.92 10.37
CA GLY A 211 -13.58 -1.68 11.46
C GLY A 211 -12.66 -1.86 12.68
N GLY A 212 -11.52 -1.15 12.75
CA GLY A 212 -10.54 -1.31 13.84
C GLY A 212 -9.73 -2.60 13.77
N GLY A 213 -9.78 -3.32 12.65
CA GLY A 213 -9.17 -4.63 12.43
C GLY A 213 -7.73 -4.61 11.92
N SER A 214 -7.33 -5.76 11.39
CA SER A 214 -6.00 -6.00 10.80
C SER A 214 -6.11 -6.97 9.64
N VAL A 215 -5.07 -7.03 8.80
CA VAL A 215 -5.04 -7.93 7.64
C VAL A 215 -3.88 -8.91 7.70
N VAL A 216 -4.12 -10.12 7.22
CA VAL A 216 -3.11 -11.12 6.90
C VAL A 216 -3.08 -11.25 5.39
N LEU A 217 -2.10 -10.63 4.78
CA LEU A 217 -1.91 -10.58 3.34
C LEU A 217 -1.01 -11.71 2.90
N SER A 218 -1.36 -12.42 1.84
CA SER A 218 -0.53 -13.50 1.29
C SER A 218 -0.49 -13.46 -0.23
N ARG A 219 0.63 -13.94 -0.80
CA ARG A 219 0.82 -14.17 -2.22
C ARG A 219 1.26 -15.62 -2.44
N GLY A 220 0.77 -16.25 -3.50
CA GLY A 220 1.02 -17.65 -3.78
C GLY A 220 0.15 -18.59 -2.94
N THR A 221 0.51 -19.87 -2.94
CA THR A 221 -0.25 -20.94 -2.28
C THR A 221 0.57 -21.60 -1.18
N ALA A 222 0.17 -21.38 0.08
CA ALA A 222 0.80 -22.04 1.22
C ALA A 222 0.41 -23.52 1.32
N PRO A 223 1.35 -24.44 1.52
CA PRO A 223 1.03 -25.85 1.76
C PRO A 223 0.13 -26.08 2.98
N ASN A 224 0.20 -25.22 3.99
CA ASN A 224 -0.52 -25.30 5.25
C ASN A 224 -1.37 -24.03 5.53
N ALA A 225 -2.05 -23.51 4.50
CA ALA A 225 -2.79 -22.26 4.60
C ALA A 225 -3.77 -22.23 5.80
N GLY A 226 -4.57 -23.26 6.00
CA GLY A 226 -5.52 -23.34 7.10
C GLY A 226 -4.87 -23.28 8.49
N HIS A 227 -3.74 -23.95 8.69
CA HIS A 227 -2.98 -23.89 9.95
C HIS A 227 -2.41 -22.48 10.18
N ARG A 228 -1.85 -21.86 9.12
CA ARG A 228 -1.35 -20.48 9.18
C ARG A 228 -2.45 -19.52 9.60
N LEU A 229 -3.60 -19.55 8.92
CA LEU A 229 -4.72 -18.67 9.22
C LEU A 229 -5.21 -18.84 10.67
N ALA A 230 -5.29 -20.06 11.15
CA ALA A 230 -5.65 -20.34 12.54
C ALA A 230 -4.60 -19.80 13.53
N SER A 231 -3.29 -19.98 13.26
CA SER A 231 -2.21 -19.47 14.11
C SER A 231 -2.12 -17.95 14.12
N GLU A 232 -2.48 -17.30 13.03
CA GLU A 232 -2.59 -15.84 12.92
C GLU A 232 -3.89 -15.28 13.54
N GLY A 233 -4.80 -16.13 14.01
CA GLY A 233 -6.06 -15.72 14.59
C GLY A 233 -6.99 -15.04 13.58
N VAL A 234 -6.93 -15.45 12.31
CA VAL A 234 -7.82 -14.93 11.26
C VAL A 234 -9.27 -15.24 11.59
N THR A 235 -10.12 -14.24 11.52
CA THR A 235 -11.56 -14.35 11.79
C THR A 235 -12.39 -14.41 10.52
N LEU A 236 -11.85 -13.88 9.40
CA LEU A 236 -12.54 -13.77 8.12
C LEU A 236 -11.58 -14.08 6.96
N SER A 237 -12.10 -14.81 5.98
CA SER A 237 -11.42 -15.08 4.71
C SER A 237 -12.42 -14.81 3.58
N PRO A 238 -12.61 -13.56 3.17
CA PRO A 238 -13.47 -13.26 2.04
C PRO A 238 -12.89 -13.91 0.76
N VAL A 239 -13.76 -14.48 -0.04
CA VAL A 239 -13.44 -15.16 -1.31
C VAL A 239 -13.38 -14.14 -2.42
#